data_9880ddad8d55df3eb627250a37dff590
#
_entry.id   9880ddad8d55df3eb627250a37dff590
#
_cell.length_a   1.000
_cell.length_b   1.000
_cell.length_c   1.000
_cell.angle_alpha   90.00
_cell.angle_beta   90.00
_cell.angle_gamma   90.00
#
_symmetry.space_group_name_H-M   'P 1'
#
loop_
_entity.id
_entity.type
_entity.pdbx_description
1 polymer ?
#
loop_
_entity_poly.entity_id
_entity_poly.type
_entity_poly.pdbx_seq_one_letter_code
_entity_poly.pdbx_strand_id
1 'polypeptide(L)'
;MGTMVEFKRPDGQGVQGYLAEPAGSAGAPGVVVIQEWWGLNAQIRGVADRYAAAGYVALVPDLYRGKSTVEAAEAEHLMSNLNFGDAAGQDLRGAVQYLKARCPKVGVSGYCMGGALTLLAAVNVPEADAAVVYYGYPPLEFIDPAKIRIPLLAHWATGDEFFAIAGVDKLADMLRAGGVNFEFHRYPARHAFANETQVGAARLPTTEYQPEAAALAWDRTLAFFGKQLR
;
A
#
# COMPACT_ATOMS: atom_id res chain seq x y z
N MET A 1 19.68 -2.81 1.85
CA MET A 1 18.88 -4.06 1.73
C MET A 1 18.34 -4.43 3.10
N GLY A 2 17.06 -4.73 3.17
CA GLY A 2 16.40 -5.12 4.40
C GLY A 2 16.58 -6.61 4.72
N THR A 3 15.91 -7.05 5.79
CA THR A 3 15.94 -8.42 6.32
C THR A 3 14.53 -8.95 6.54
N MET A 4 14.36 -10.27 6.52
CA MET A 4 13.11 -10.89 6.95
C MET A 4 13.01 -10.86 8.47
N VAL A 5 11.85 -10.44 8.96
CA VAL A 5 11.52 -10.40 10.40
C VAL A 5 10.20 -11.11 10.65
N GLU A 6 9.99 -11.53 11.90
CA GLU A 6 8.69 -12.00 12.36
C GLU A 6 8.06 -10.94 13.27
N PHE A 7 6.77 -10.69 13.09
CA PHE A 7 5.97 -9.84 13.97
C PHE A 7 4.66 -10.54 14.35
N LYS A 8 3.98 -10.04 15.36
CA LYS A 8 2.72 -10.60 15.85
C LYS A 8 1.51 -9.84 15.29
N ARG A 9 0.50 -10.59 14.88
CA ARG A 9 -0.85 -10.11 14.63
C ARG A 9 -1.56 -9.81 15.96
N PRO A 10 -2.64 -9.00 15.98
CA PRO A 10 -3.47 -8.82 17.18
C PRO A 10 -3.99 -10.13 17.79
N ASP A 11 -4.27 -11.16 16.98
CA ASP A 11 -4.70 -12.48 17.45
C ASP A 11 -3.55 -13.36 18.02
N GLY A 12 -2.31 -12.84 18.02
CA GLY A 12 -1.11 -13.51 18.54
C GLY A 12 -0.38 -14.41 17.55
N GLN A 13 -0.92 -14.63 16.34
CA GLN A 13 -0.21 -15.40 15.31
C GLN A 13 1.02 -14.66 14.79
N GLY A 14 2.08 -15.41 14.43
CA GLY A 14 3.28 -14.86 13.80
C GLY A 14 3.09 -14.64 12.31
N VAL A 15 3.61 -13.54 11.80
CA VAL A 15 3.66 -13.22 10.37
C VAL A 15 5.06 -12.80 10.01
N GLN A 16 5.57 -13.28 8.85
CA GLN A 16 6.83 -12.83 8.30
C GLN A 16 6.64 -11.52 7.53
N GLY A 17 7.68 -10.70 7.49
CA GLY A 17 7.71 -9.49 6.67
C GLY A 17 9.13 -9.09 6.32
N TYR A 18 9.27 -8.26 5.28
CA TYR A 18 10.55 -7.69 4.88
C TYR A 18 10.68 -6.30 5.51
N LEU A 19 11.69 -6.13 6.38
CA LEU A 19 12.00 -4.87 7.07
C LEU A 19 13.22 -4.21 6.42
N ALA A 20 13.06 -2.99 5.96
CA ALA A 20 14.14 -2.13 5.48
C ALA A 20 14.25 -0.90 6.39
N GLU A 21 15.46 -0.59 6.84
CA GLU A 21 15.71 0.50 7.78
C GLU A 21 16.75 1.49 7.21
N PRO A 22 16.56 2.81 7.43
CA PRO A 22 17.54 3.81 7.06
C PRO A 22 18.79 3.71 7.96
N ALA A 23 19.91 4.17 7.48
CA ALA A 23 21.07 4.40 8.35
C ALA A 23 20.68 5.40 9.45
N GLY A 24 20.80 4.99 10.73
CA GLY A 24 20.40 5.83 11.85
C GLY A 24 18.87 5.90 12.01
N SER A 25 18.18 4.77 12.11
CA SER A 25 16.71 4.65 12.18
C SER A 25 16.08 5.17 13.47
N ALA A 26 16.85 5.57 14.48
CA ALA A 26 16.34 6.08 15.75
C ALA A 26 15.45 7.33 15.53
N GLY A 27 14.17 7.23 15.91
CA GLY A 27 13.19 8.31 15.71
C GLY A 27 12.67 8.48 14.28
N ALA A 28 13.08 7.64 13.33
CA ALA A 28 12.53 7.65 11.97
C ALA A 28 11.06 7.23 11.96
N PRO A 29 10.20 7.84 11.13
CA PRO A 29 8.83 7.39 10.96
C PRO A 29 8.77 6.06 10.23
N GLY A 30 7.70 5.29 10.47
CA GLY A 30 7.47 4.00 9.85
C GLY A 30 6.52 4.07 8.65
N VAL A 31 6.67 3.14 7.71
CA VAL A 31 5.72 2.90 6.61
C VAL A 31 5.48 1.41 6.44
N VAL A 32 4.25 0.96 6.60
CA VAL A 32 3.84 -0.38 6.15
C VAL A 32 3.58 -0.32 4.66
N VAL A 33 4.31 -1.13 3.89
CA VAL A 33 4.21 -1.20 2.42
C VAL A 33 3.43 -2.46 2.05
N ILE A 34 2.35 -2.33 1.29
CA ILE A 34 1.48 -3.45 0.97
C ILE A 34 1.68 -3.88 -0.47
N GLN A 35 1.95 -5.17 -0.63
CA GLN A 35 2.23 -5.84 -1.90
C GLN A 35 1.09 -5.72 -2.91
N GLU A 36 1.44 -5.85 -4.18
CA GLU A 36 0.49 -6.16 -5.25
C GLU A 36 0.08 -7.65 -5.17
N TRP A 37 -0.77 -8.11 -6.06
CA TRP A 37 -1.23 -9.51 -6.11
C TRP A 37 -0.13 -10.54 -6.39
N TRP A 38 1.09 -10.09 -6.72
CA TRP A 38 2.25 -10.95 -6.99
C TRP A 38 2.90 -11.56 -5.74
N GLY A 39 2.54 -11.10 -4.56
CA GLY A 39 3.17 -11.51 -3.29
C GLY A 39 4.37 -10.64 -2.89
N LEU A 40 5.07 -11.03 -1.83
CA LEU A 40 6.26 -10.37 -1.32
C LEU A 40 7.48 -10.70 -2.21
N ASN A 41 7.51 -10.15 -3.42
CA ASN A 41 8.55 -10.35 -4.42
C ASN A 41 9.67 -9.30 -4.35
N ALA A 42 10.63 -9.37 -5.28
CA ALA A 42 11.76 -8.44 -5.34
C ALA A 42 11.32 -6.99 -5.60
N GLN A 43 10.26 -6.78 -6.40
CA GLN A 43 9.74 -5.47 -6.75
C GLN A 43 9.25 -4.72 -5.50
N ILE A 44 8.38 -5.32 -4.70
CA ILE A 44 7.83 -4.64 -3.51
C ILE A 44 8.87 -4.49 -2.39
N ARG A 45 9.86 -5.41 -2.31
CA ARG A 45 11.02 -5.22 -1.43
C ARG A 45 11.84 -4.00 -1.87
N GLY A 46 12.02 -3.79 -3.19
CA GLY A 46 12.65 -2.61 -3.74
C GLY A 46 11.91 -1.31 -3.38
N VAL A 47 10.58 -1.34 -3.32
CA VAL A 47 9.79 -0.20 -2.82
C VAL A 47 10.12 0.09 -1.35
N ALA A 48 10.19 -0.93 -0.49
CA ALA A 48 10.57 -0.75 0.91
C ALA A 48 12.00 -0.21 1.05
N ASP A 49 12.95 -0.71 0.25
CA ASP A 49 14.33 -0.20 0.23
C ASP A 49 14.38 1.29 -0.19
N ARG A 50 13.51 1.72 -1.12
CA ARG A 50 13.37 3.14 -1.51
C ARG A 50 12.82 4.01 -0.37
N TYR A 51 11.84 3.52 0.40
CA TYR A 51 11.37 4.20 1.60
C TYR A 51 12.48 4.31 2.65
N ALA A 52 13.27 3.25 2.85
CA ALA A 52 14.41 3.29 3.76
C ALA A 52 15.47 4.31 3.31
N ALA A 53 15.78 4.36 2.02
CA ALA A 53 16.68 5.39 1.46
C ALA A 53 16.13 6.82 1.64
N ALA A 54 14.81 7.00 1.70
CA ALA A 54 14.15 8.27 1.97
C ALA A 54 13.99 8.59 3.48
N GLY A 55 14.53 7.73 4.36
CA GLY A 55 14.57 7.96 5.80
C GLY A 55 13.37 7.43 6.59
N TYR A 56 12.67 6.43 6.09
CA TYR A 56 11.57 5.74 6.77
C TYR A 56 11.96 4.31 7.14
N VAL A 57 11.46 3.80 8.25
CA VAL A 57 11.50 2.36 8.54
C VAL A 57 10.35 1.70 7.78
N ALA A 58 10.65 0.84 6.79
CA ALA A 58 9.64 0.26 5.92
C ALA A 58 9.46 -1.24 6.20
N LEU A 59 8.22 -1.69 6.38
CA LEU A 59 7.86 -3.10 6.60
C LEU A 59 6.86 -3.57 5.55
N VAL A 60 7.20 -4.63 4.81
CA VAL A 60 6.29 -5.31 3.89
C VAL A 60 5.81 -6.60 4.56
N PRO A 61 4.57 -6.69 5.05
CA PRO A 61 4.01 -7.94 5.55
C PRO A 61 3.85 -8.97 4.42
N ASP A 62 4.14 -10.23 4.68
CA ASP A 62 3.93 -11.32 3.74
C ASP A 62 2.49 -11.84 3.85
N LEU A 63 1.60 -11.31 3.01
CA LEU A 63 0.19 -11.66 3.03
C LEU A 63 -0.09 -13.07 2.51
N TYR A 64 0.84 -13.65 1.74
CA TYR A 64 0.67 -14.96 1.11
C TYR A 64 1.50 -16.06 1.79
N ARG A 65 2.07 -15.79 2.97
CA ARG A 65 2.78 -16.79 3.79
C ARG A 65 3.88 -17.53 3.03
N GLY A 66 4.79 -16.77 2.41
CA GLY A 66 5.94 -17.29 1.68
C GLY A 66 5.71 -17.53 0.19
N LYS A 67 4.49 -17.30 -0.30
CA LYS A 67 4.19 -17.50 -1.73
C LYS A 67 4.35 -16.17 -2.50
N SER A 68 4.87 -16.29 -3.72
CA SER A 68 4.92 -15.20 -4.70
C SER A 68 4.97 -15.81 -6.10
N THR A 69 4.49 -15.09 -7.10
CA THR A 69 4.43 -15.56 -8.47
C THR A 69 4.65 -14.43 -9.47
N VAL A 70 4.94 -14.79 -10.71
CA VAL A 70 4.93 -13.89 -11.88
C VAL A 70 3.82 -14.27 -12.87
N GLU A 71 3.10 -15.37 -12.61
CA GLU A 71 2.03 -15.88 -13.44
C GLU A 71 0.67 -15.30 -13.00
N ALA A 72 -0.06 -14.65 -13.92
CA ALA A 72 -1.31 -13.95 -13.60
C ALA A 72 -2.39 -14.88 -13.03
N ALA A 73 -2.54 -16.10 -13.57
CA ALA A 73 -3.53 -17.05 -13.07
C ALA A 73 -3.23 -17.51 -11.63
N GLU A 74 -1.96 -17.68 -11.28
CA GLU A 74 -1.55 -18.02 -9.91
C GLU A 74 -1.75 -16.80 -8.99
N ALA A 75 -1.44 -15.59 -9.45
CA ALA A 75 -1.67 -14.36 -8.68
C ALA A 75 -3.16 -14.16 -8.38
N GLU A 76 -4.03 -14.38 -9.37
CA GLU A 76 -5.48 -14.33 -9.19
C GLU A 76 -5.95 -15.37 -8.17
N HIS A 77 -5.43 -16.60 -8.24
CA HIS A 77 -5.73 -17.64 -7.26
C HIS A 77 -5.30 -17.26 -5.85
N LEU A 78 -4.09 -16.74 -5.67
CA LEU A 78 -3.59 -16.29 -4.36
C LEU A 78 -4.43 -15.14 -3.80
N MET A 79 -4.76 -14.16 -4.62
CA MET A 79 -5.58 -13.00 -4.23
C MET A 79 -7.01 -13.44 -3.87
N SER A 80 -7.63 -14.33 -4.66
CA SER A 80 -9.00 -14.81 -4.43
C SER A 80 -9.14 -15.62 -3.14
N ASN A 81 -8.05 -16.23 -2.66
CA ASN A 81 -8.01 -16.95 -1.39
C ASN A 81 -7.61 -16.07 -0.19
N LEU A 82 -7.24 -14.82 -0.42
CA LEU A 82 -6.91 -13.89 0.66
C LEU A 82 -8.20 -13.34 1.29
N ASN A 83 -8.35 -13.50 2.59
CA ASN A 83 -9.39 -12.80 3.33
C ASN A 83 -8.95 -11.34 3.57
N PHE A 84 -9.50 -10.41 2.81
CA PHE A 84 -9.14 -8.99 2.87
C PHE A 84 -9.46 -8.36 4.24
N GLY A 85 -10.54 -8.77 4.88
CA GLY A 85 -10.90 -8.28 6.22
C GLY A 85 -9.88 -8.73 7.28
N ASP A 86 -9.47 -10.01 7.23
CA ASP A 86 -8.43 -10.55 8.11
C ASP A 86 -7.07 -9.92 7.80
N ALA A 87 -6.70 -9.80 6.51
CA ALA A 87 -5.46 -9.15 6.11
C ALA A 87 -5.39 -7.72 6.67
N ALA A 88 -6.45 -6.90 6.52
CA ALA A 88 -6.47 -5.54 7.04
C ALA A 88 -6.47 -5.48 8.56
N GLY A 89 -7.38 -6.22 9.22
CA GLY A 89 -7.59 -6.15 10.68
C GLY A 89 -6.54 -6.90 11.51
N GLN A 90 -5.83 -7.84 10.91
CA GLN A 90 -4.83 -8.66 11.60
C GLN A 90 -3.42 -8.43 11.04
N ASP A 91 -3.15 -8.75 9.77
CA ASP A 91 -1.78 -8.67 9.24
C ASP A 91 -1.26 -7.24 9.18
N LEU A 92 -2.03 -6.33 8.56
CA LEU A 92 -1.63 -4.93 8.43
C LEU A 92 -1.64 -4.22 9.78
N ARG A 93 -2.63 -4.49 10.63
CA ARG A 93 -2.68 -3.93 11.97
C ARG A 93 -1.49 -4.39 12.81
N GLY A 94 -1.14 -5.69 12.76
CA GLY A 94 0.06 -6.22 13.42
C GLY A 94 1.35 -5.55 12.92
N ALA A 95 1.47 -5.34 11.59
CA ALA A 95 2.60 -4.63 11.00
C ALA A 95 2.68 -3.16 11.48
N VAL A 96 1.54 -2.45 11.53
CA VAL A 96 1.49 -1.09 12.07
C VAL A 96 1.89 -1.08 13.55
N GLN A 97 1.34 -1.97 14.38
CA GLN A 97 1.69 -2.08 15.80
C GLN A 97 3.18 -2.41 16.01
N TYR A 98 3.74 -3.29 15.19
CA TYR A 98 5.18 -3.61 15.22
C TYR A 98 6.05 -2.38 14.96
N LEU A 99 5.69 -1.56 13.97
CA LEU A 99 6.40 -0.31 13.69
C LEU A 99 6.14 0.76 14.76
N LYS A 100 4.91 0.87 15.30
CA LYS A 100 4.58 1.82 16.39
C LYS A 100 5.39 1.60 17.66
N ALA A 101 5.87 0.38 17.91
CA ALA A 101 6.74 0.08 19.05
C ALA A 101 8.15 0.74 18.92
N ARG A 102 8.53 1.23 17.73
CA ARG A 102 9.87 1.76 17.42
C ARG A 102 9.86 3.08 16.65
N CYS A 103 8.74 3.45 16.07
CA CYS A 103 8.58 4.65 15.24
C CYS A 103 7.53 5.59 15.87
N PRO A 104 7.75 6.91 15.90
CA PRO A 104 6.82 7.87 16.50
C PRO A 104 5.48 7.91 15.77
N LYS A 105 5.52 7.81 14.44
CA LYS A 105 4.34 7.76 13.57
C LYS A 105 4.51 6.69 12.49
N VAL A 106 3.40 6.12 12.01
CA VAL A 106 3.40 5.05 11.01
C VAL A 106 2.35 5.31 9.94
N GLY A 107 2.80 5.43 8.70
CA GLY A 107 1.95 5.46 7.51
C GLY A 107 1.73 4.07 6.92
N VAL A 108 0.73 3.97 6.04
CA VAL A 108 0.46 2.77 5.24
C VAL A 108 0.49 3.16 3.77
N SER A 109 1.16 2.40 2.91
CA SER A 109 1.22 2.63 1.46
C SER A 109 1.07 1.32 0.71
N GLY A 110 0.12 1.23 -0.21
CA GLY A 110 -0.13 -0.01 -0.95
C GLY A 110 -0.43 0.20 -2.42
N TYR A 111 -0.15 -0.86 -3.20
CA TYR A 111 -0.13 -0.84 -4.66
C TYR A 111 -1.12 -1.88 -5.19
N CYS A 112 -1.97 -1.55 -6.16
CA CYS A 112 -2.97 -2.46 -6.76
C CYS A 112 -3.89 -3.08 -5.69
N MET A 113 -3.88 -4.40 -5.51
CA MET A 113 -4.52 -5.09 -4.38
C MET A 113 -4.15 -4.43 -3.04
N GLY A 114 -2.87 -4.09 -2.86
CA GLY A 114 -2.39 -3.39 -1.68
C GLY A 114 -2.97 -1.98 -1.53
N GLY A 115 -3.33 -1.30 -2.63
CA GLY A 115 -4.06 -0.03 -2.60
C GLY A 115 -5.46 -0.20 -2.00
N ALA A 116 -6.17 -1.25 -2.42
CA ALA A 116 -7.46 -1.61 -1.84
C ALA A 116 -7.35 -1.93 -0.34
N LEU A 117 -6.33 -2.71 0.05
CA LEU A 117 -6.03 -3.03 1.45
C LEU A 117 -5.61 -1.80 2.26
N THR A 118 -4.98 -0.79 1.64
CA THR A 118 -4.65 0.49 2.30
C THR A 118 -5.91 1.25 2.71
N LEU A 119 -6.95 1.28 1.85
CA LEU A 119 -8.23 1.88 2.22
C LEU A 119 -8.93 1.10 3.34
N LEU A 120 -8.89 -0.24 3.29
CA LEU A 120 -9.41 -1.06 4.38
C LEU A 120 -8.62 -0.87 5.69
N ALA A 121 -7.30 -0.67 5.61
CA ALA A 121 -6.49 -0.32 6.77
C ALA A 121 -6.87 1.06 7.33
N ALA A 122 -7.14 2.05 6.49
CA ALA A 122 -7.61 3.37 6.94
C ALA A 122 -8.93 3.29 7.72
N VAL A 123 -9.80 2.31 7.39
CA VAL A 123 -11.06 2.04 8.11
C VAL A 123 -10.85 1.24 9.40
N ASN A 124 -9.91 0.26 9.40
CA ASN A 124 -9.85 -0.79 10.42
C ASN A 124 -8.61 -0.75 11.32
N VAL A 125 -7.61 0.09 11.01
CA VAL A 125 -6.34 0.18 11.76
C VAL A 125 -6.21 1.57 12.39
N PRO A 126 -6.76 1.76 13.59
CA PRO A 126 -6.81 3.08 14.24
C PRO A 126 -5.44 3.58 14.67
N GLU A 127 -4.42 2.74 14.71
CA GLU A 127 -3.05 3.09 15.06
C GLU A 127 -2.26 3.72 13.90
N ALA A 128 -2.75 3.66 12.66
CA ALA A 128 -2.13 4.31 11.52
C ALA A 128 -2.29 5.85 11.59
N ASP A 129 -1.29 6.59 11.08
CA ASP A 129 -1.29 8.07 11.12
C ASP A 129 -1.57 8.72 9.75
N ALA A 130 -1.34 8.00 8.66
CA ALA A 130 -1.59 8.46 7.29
C ALA A 130 -1.67 7.28 6.32
N ALA A 131 -2.32 7.45 5.17
CA ALA A 131 -2.37 6.39 4.16
C ALA A 131 -2.16 6.93 2.74
N VAL A 132 -1.42 6.15 1.92
CA VAL A 132 -1.18 6.45 0.50
C VAL A 132 -1.60 5.26 -0.36
N VAL A 133 -2.51 5.50 -1.28
CA VAL A 133 -3.09 4.50 -2.17
C VAL A 133 -2.53 4.65 -3.58
N TYR A 134 -2.05 3.56 -4.15
CA TYR A 134 -1.68 3.49 -5.56
C TYR A 134 -2.65 2.56 -6.30
N TYR A 135 -3.41 3.11 -7.23
CA TYR A 135 -4.27 2.45 -8.21
C TYR A 135 -5.02 1.20 -7.70
N GLY A 136 -5.70 1.31 -6.56
CA GLY A 136 -6.52 0.21 -6.04
C GLY A 136 -7.55 0.66 -5.02
N TYR A 137 -8.78 0.16 -5.13
CA TYR A 137 -9.84 0.37 -4.15
C TYR A 137 -10.67 -0.93 -3.97
N PRO A 138 -11.16 -1.24 -2.76
CA PRO A 138 -12.06 -2.38 -2.55
C PRO A 138 -13.47 -2.05 -3.03
N PRO A 139 -14.39 -3.03 -3.08
CA PRO A 139 -15.82 -2.74 -3.22
C PRO A 139 -16.23 -1.67 -2.21
N LEU A 140 -16.91 -0.62 -2.69
CA LEU A 140 -17.13 0.63 -1.93
C LEU A 140 -18.00 0.44 -0.68
N GLU A 141 -18.80 -0.62 -0.63
CA GLU A 141 -19.61 -0.99 0.55
C GLU A 141 -18.75 -1.36 1.78
N PHE A 142 -17.46 -1.67 1.61
CA PHE A 142 -16.54 -1.94 2.70
C PHE A 142 -15.84 -0.67 3.22
N ILE A 143 -16.04 0.48 2.57
CA ILE A 143 -15.50 1.76 3.01
C ILE A 143 -16.54 2.51 3.84
N ASP A 144 -16.28 2.62 5.13
CA ASP A 144 -17.05 3.47 6.04
C ASP A 144 -16.26 4.77 6.28
N PRO A 145 -16.61 5.88 5.61
CA PRO A 145 -15.89 7.14 5.77
C PRO A 145 -15.90 7.66 7.21
N ALA A 146 -16.94 7.31 7.99
CA ALA A 146 -17.04 7.73 9.38
C ALA A 146 -15.98 7.12 10.29
N LYS A 147 -15.32 6.03 9.85
CA LYS A 147 -14.22 5.38 10.58
C LYS A 147 -12.84 5.90 10.16
N ILE A 148 -12.72 6.57 9.02
CA ILE A 148 -11.44 7.08 8.53
C ILE A 148 -11.10 8.36 9.27
N ARG A 149 -10.07 8.33 10.11
CA ARG A 149 -9.61 9.45 10.94
C ARG A 149 -8.28 10.03 10.50
N ILE A 150 -7.61 9.36 9.56
CA ILE A 150 -6.27 9.71 9.08
C ILE A 150 -6.34 10.38 7.70
N PRO A 151 -5.39 11.26 7.37
CA PRO A 151 -5.30 11.84 6.04
C PRO A 151 -4.96 10.78 4.99
N LEU A 152 -5.56 10.92 3.81
CA LEU A 152 -5.38 10.03 2.67
C LEU A 152 -4.75 10.78 1.50
N LEU A 153 -3.79 10.15 0.83
CA LEU A 153 -3.34 10.53 -0.51
C LEU A 153 -3.60 9.35 -1.45
N ALA A 154 -4.03 9.63 -2.68
CA ALA A 154 -4.17 8.55 -3.65
C ALA A 154 -3.74 8.95 -5.07
N HIS A 155 -3.18 7.96 -5.77
CA HIS A 155 -2.65 8.06 -7.13
C HIS A 155 -3.43 7.13 -8.05
N TRP A 156 -4.17 7.70 -9.01
CA TRP A 156 -5.09 7.02 -9.90
C TRP A 156 -4.65 7.10 -11.36
N ALA A 157 -4.72 6.01 -12.08
CA ALA A 157 -4.52 5.97 -13.52
C ALA A 157 -5.86 6.18 -14.25
N THR A 158 -5.92 7.13 -15.20
CA THR A 158 -7.17 7.41 -15.92
C THR A 158 -7.51 6.36 -16.97
N GLY A 159 -6.52 5.58 -17.43
CA GLY A 159 -6.67 4.45 -18.33
C GLY A 159 -6.64 3.09 -17.63
N ASP A 160 -6.98 3.03 -16.35
CA ASP A 160 -7.01 1.80 -15.57
C ASP A 160 -8.25 0.96 -15.93
N GLU A 161 -8.04 -0.27 -16.36
CA GLU A 161 -9.10 -1.22 -16.72
C GLU A 161 -9.48 -2.15 -15.54
N PHE A 162 -8.67 -2.22 -14.49
CA PHE A 162 -8.98 -2.99 -13.27
C PHE A 162 -9.75 -2.16 -12.25
N PHE A 163 -9.37 -0.90 -12.07
CA PHE A 163 -9.97 0.04 -11.13
C PHE A 163 -10.48 1.27 -11.87
N ALA A 164 -11.63 1.12 -12.50
CA ALA A 164 -12.22 2.14 -13.37
C ALA A 164 -12.35 3.50 -12.67
N ILE A 165 -12.00 4.57 -13.38
CA ILE A 165 -12.00 5.93 -12.85
C ILE A 165 -13.39 6.38 -12.33
N ALA A 166 -14.47 5.85 -12.89
CA ALA A 166 -15.82 6.11 -12.39
C ALA A 166 -16.04 5.60 -10.95
N GLY A 167 -15.36 4.51 -10.54
CA GLY A 167 -15.34 4.05 -9.15
C GLY A 167 -14.52 4.96 -8.24
N VAL A 168 -13.43 5.52 -8.76
CA VAL A 168 -12.61 6.52 -8.05
C VAL A 168 -13.43 7.80 -7.80
N ASP A 169 -14.24 8.23 -8.76
CA ASP A 169 -15.10 9.41 -8.60
C ASP A 169 -16.16 9.17 -7.51
N LYS A 170 -16.79 8.00 -7.51
CA LYS A 170 -17.74 7.61 -6.44
C LYS A 170 -17.07 7.54 -5.07
N LEU A 171 -15.86 6.97 -4.99
CA LEU A 171 -15.07 6.95 -3.75
C LEU A 171 -14.77 8.36 -3.26
N ALA A 172 -14.36 9.27 -4.16
CA ALA A 172 -14.09 10.66 -3.81
C ALA A 172 -15.35 11.36 -3.25
N ASP A 173 -16.52 11.12 -3.85
CA ASP A 173 -17.79 11.68 -3.37
C ASP A 173 -18.16 11.12 -1.98
N MET A 174 -17.99 9.82 -1.76
CA MET A 174 -18.23 9.20 -0.46
C MET A 174 -17.31 9.77 0.64
N LEU A 175 -16.00 9.89 0.35
CA LEU A 175 -15.03 10.44 1.31
C LEU A 175 -15.34 11.91 1.61
N ARG A 176 -15.70 12.70 0.61
CA ARG A 176 -16.07 14.11 0.77
C ARG A 176 -17.34 14.26 1.63
N ALA A 177 -18.37 13.46 1.36
CA ALA A 177 -19.59 13.44 2.15
C ALA A 177 -19.35 13.03 3.61
N GLY A 178 -18.38 12.13 3.84
CA GLY A 178 -17.95 11.71 5.18
C GLY A 178 -16.99 12.66 5.89
N GLY A 179 -16.59 13.78 5.26
CA GLY A 179 -15.68 14.76 5.83
C GLY A 179 -14.23 14.26 5.98
N VAL A 180 -13.83 13.23 5.21
CA VAL A 180 -12.46 12.69 5.24
C VAL A 180 -11.50 13.68 4.62
N ASN A 181 -10.34 13.86 5.23
CA ASN A 181 -9.24 14.64 4.66
C ASN A 181 -8.50 13.79 3.62
N PHE A 182 -8.67 14.09 2.33
CA PHE A 182 -8.03 13.33 1.25
C PHE A 182 -7.56 14.21 0.09
N GLU A 183 -6.53 13.72 -0.60
CA GLU A 183 -5.98 14.30 -1.83
C GLU A 183 -5.87 13.21 -2.91
N PHE A 184 -6.48 13.41 -4.09
CA PHE A 184 -6.47 12.47 -5.21
C PHE A 184 -5.76 13.08 -6.40
N HIS A 185 -4.74 12.38 -6.91
CA HIS A 185 -4.06 12.71 -8.16
C HIS A 185 -4.44 11.71 -9.26
N ARG A 186 -4.66 12.23 -10.46
CA ARG A 186 -4.97 11.45 -11.65
C ARG A 186 -3.85 11.60 -12.66
N TYR A 187 -3.44 10.48 -13.25
CA TYR A 187 -2.36 10.40 -14.23
C TYR A 187 -2.88 9.83 -15.54
N PRO A 188 -2.50 10.35 -16.72
CA PRO A 188 -2.81 9.74 -18.00
C PRO A 188 -1.97 8.47 -18.20
N ALA A 189 -2.28 7.46 -17.42
CA ALA A 189 -1.52 6.24 -17.25
C ALA A 189 -2.43 5.01 -17.27
N ARG A 190 -1.84 3.81 -17.42
CA ARG A 190 -2.49 2.53 -17.25
C ARG A 190 -2.29 2.01 -15.82
N HIS A 191 -2.97 0.88 -15.50
CA HIS A 191 -2.77 0.19 -14.23
C HIS A 191 -1.30 -0.15 -14.00
N ALA A 192 -0.87 -0.20 -12.73
CA ALA A 192 0.49 -0.51 -12.30
C ALA A 192 1.57 0.44 -12.84
N PHE A 193 1.25 1.71 -13.14
CA PHE A 193 2.19 2.69 -13.70
C PHE A 193 3.44 2.92 -12.83
N ALA A 194 3.38 2.60 -11.53
CA ALA A 194 4.51 2.73 -10.61
C ALA A 194 5.30 1.41 -10.41
N ASN A 195 4.94 0.33 -11.12
CA ASN A 195 5.62 -0.95 -11.04
C ASN A 195 6.59 -1.11 -12.21
N GLU A 196 7.88 -0.95 -11.94
CA GLU A 196 8.97 -1.00 -12.92
C GLU A 196 9.14 -2.34 -13.62
N THR A 197 8.50 -3.40 -13.14
CA THR A 197 8.52 -4.72 -13.80
C THR A 197 7.47 -4.85 -14.90
N GLN A 198 6.52 -3.92 -14.99
CA GLN A 198 5.45 -3.94 -16.00
C GLN A 198 5.92 -3.31 -17.33
N VAL A 199 6.94 -3.94 -17.94
CA VAL A 199 7.58 -3.49 -19.19
C VAL A 199 7.72 -4.63 -20.19
N GLY A 200 7.69 -4.32 -21.46
CA GLY A 200 7.93 -5.28 -22.56
C GLY A 200 6.99 -6.49 -22.53
N ALA A 201 7.53 -7.67 -22.72
CA ALA A 201 6.78 -8.93 -22.72
C ALA A 201 6.38 -9.42 -21.30
N ALA A 202 6.98 -8.86 -20.25
CA ALA A 202 6.67 -9.23 -18.87
C ALA A 202 5.39 -8.56 -18.32
N ARG A 203 4.88 -7.53 -19.02
CA ARG A 203 3.67 -6.82 -18.60
C ARG A 203 2.39 -7.55 -19.03
N LEU A 204 1.34 -7.38 -18.27
CA LEU A 204 -0.01 -7.72 -18.75
C LEU A 204 -0.47 -6.69 -19.80
N PRO A 205 -1.39 -7.07 -20.71
CA PRO A 205 -1.84 -6.18 -21.79
C PRO A 205 -2.39 -4.83 -21.29
N THR A 206 -3.00 -4.81 -20.11
CA THR A 206 -3.68 -3.65 -19.50
C THR A 206 -2.83 -2.89 -18.48
N THR A 207 -1.60 -3.36 -18.21
CA THR A 207 -0.64 -2.72 -17.29
C THR A 207 0.52 -2.08 -18.05
N GLU A 208 1.13 -1.05 -17.46
CA GLU A 208 2.31 -0.42 -18.08
C GLU A 208 3.05 0.45 -17.06
N TYR A 209 4.36 0.22 -16.91
CA TYR A 209 5.22 1.14 -16.16
C TYR A 209 5.38 2.46 -16.91
N GLN A 210 5.11 3.57 -16.25
CA GLN A 210 5.27 4.91 -16.81
C GLN A 210 6.17 5.75 -15.90
N PRO A 211 7.46 5.88 -16.24
CA PRO A 211 8.48 6.46 -15.37
C PRO A 211 8.15 7.87 -14.86
N GLU A 212 7.62 8.74 -15.73
CA GLU A 212 7.29 10.12 -15.36
C GLU A 212 6.13 10.16 -14.34
N ALA A 213 5.06 9.39 -14.58
CA ALA A 213 3.94 9.30 -13.65
C ALA A 213 4.37 8.65 -12.31
N ALA A 214 5.21 7.61 -12.38
CA ALA A 214 5.76 6.94 -11.22
C ALA A 214 6.62 7.88 -10.36
N ALA A 215 7.52 8.63 -10.99
CA ALA A 215 8.38 9.60 -10.31
C ALA A 215 7.56 10.70 -9.64
N LEU A 216 6.60 11.30 -10.36
CA LEU A 216 5.75 12.35 -9.80
C LEU A 216 4.86 11.84 -8.65
N ALA A 217 4.32 10.63 -8.76
CA ALA A 217 3.54 10.01 -7.68
C ALA A 217 4.42 9.74 -6.45
N TRP A 218 5.65 9.28 -6.66
CA TRP A 218 6.62 9.06 -5.59
C TRP A 218 6.98 10.35 -4.85
N ASP A 219 7.29 11.42 -5.57
CA ASP A 219 7.63 12.72 -4.99
C ASP A 219 6.47 13.27 -4.15
N ARG A 220 5.23 13.16 -4.65
CA ARG A 220 4.02 13.54 -3.92
C ARG A 220 3.81 12.71 -2.66
N THR A 221 4.07 11.40 -2.74
CA THR A 221 4.03 10.49 -1.59
C THR A 221 5.02 10.90 -0.52
N LEU A 222 6.28 11.17 -0.89
CA LEU A 222 7.30 11.60 0.07
C LEU A 222 6.97 12.97 0.68
N ALA A 223 6.47 13.91 -0.11
CA ALA A 223 6.02 15.21 0.40
C ALA A 223 4.86 15.06 1.39
N PHE A 224 3.87 14.23 1.07
CA PHE A 224 2.73 13.93 1.94
C PHE A 224 3.17 13.27 3.25
N PHE A 225 3.94 12.18 3.19
CA PHE A 225 4.45 11.52 4.40
C PHE A 225 5.41 12.40 5.18
N GLY A 226 6.21 13.25 4.53
CA GLY A 226 7.04 14.25 5.19
C GLY A 226 6.23 15.24 6.02
N LYS A 227 5.04 15.61 5.55
CA LYS A 227 4.11 16.49 6.29
C LYS A 227 3.35 15.79 7.41
N GLN A 228 2.96 14.53 7.20
CA GLN A 228 2.08 13.81 8.12
C GLN A 228 2.83 13.03 9.21
N LEU A 229 4.02 12.51 8.89
CA LEU A 229 4.74 11.57 9.75
C LEU A 229 6.00 12.16 10.42
N ARG A 230 6.45 13.35 10.04
CA ARG A 230 7.61 14.06 10.65
C ARG A 230 7.22 15.24 11.49
#